data_8a545132db1b2af400ee64996046fdd7
#
_entry.id   8a545132db1b2af400ee64996046fdd7
#
_cell.length_a   1.000
_cell.length_b   1.000
_cell.length_c   1.000
_cell.angle_alpha   90.00
_cell.angle_beta   90.00
_cell.angle_gamma   90.00
#
_symmetry.space_group_name_H-M   'P 1'
#
loop_
_entity.id
_entity.type
_entity.pdbx_description
1 polymer ?
#
loop_
_entity_poly.entity_id
_entity_poly.type
_entity_poly.pdbx_seq_one_letter_code
_entity_poly.pdbx_strand_id
1 'polypeptide(L)'
;EETKMAELKGNKYGTHRVIEPKGVLTQAAWKVDNDMSKVYSNEIVCDVTSLNIDSASFTQISDACGGDEKKIGEMILGIVAERGKQQNPVTGSGGMFKGVVAHIGEDLKNKPGFDLKEGDKIVSLVSLSMTPLRIDKILAIHKDIDRVDIVGKAILFESALYAKMPEDMSEPLALAALDVAGAPAQARKLPKEGDSVLILGANGKSGVLCGWEAMKKVGPNGKVVGVVRNPKQVPGLMELGVYTDVIVADCTKPVEVMEAALAANGGKEYDLSICCVNIESCEMSAILPVHDDGLVYFFSMATSFTKAALGAEGIGKDVTMIIGNGYTKNHAQITLDVLRENPKLRKLFDEKYC
;
A
#
# COMPACT_ATOMS: atom_id res chain seq x y z
N GLU A 1 0.61 -19.69 -41.28
CA GLU A 1 0.60 -18.27 -40.85
C GLU A 1 -0.60 -18.10 -39.92
N GLU A 2 -0.38 -18.07 -38.63
CA GLU A 2 -1.39 -17.65 -37.65
C GLU A 2 -1.70 -16.17 -37.93
N THR A 3 -2.89 -15.89 -38.38
CA THR A 3 -3.36 -14.52 -38.56
C THR A 3 -3.42 -13.85 -37.17
N LYS A 4 -2.39 -13.08 -36.83
CA LYS A 4 -2.34 -12.30 -35.60
C LYS A 4 -3.57 -11.38 -35.59
N MET A 5 -4.53 -11.62 -34.70
CA MET A 5 -5.70 -10.74 -34.57
C MET A 5 -5.19 -9.34 -34.22
N ALA A 6 -5.68 -8.32 -34.91
CA ALA A 6 -5.31 -6.94 -34.63
C ALA A 6 -5.78 -6.58 -33.21
N GLU A 7 -4.86 -6.09 -32.39
CA GLU A 7 -5.18 -5.64 -31.05
C GLU A 7 -6.05 -4.38 -31.09
N LEU A 8 -7.03 -4.32 -30.21
CA LEU A 8 -7.86 -3.14 -30.01
C LEU A 8 -7.06 -2.05 -29.28
N LYS A 9 -7.48 -0.79 -29.39
CA LYS A 9 -6.91 0.30 -28.60
C LYS A 9 -7.80 0.62 -27.41
N GLY A 10 -7.19 0.64 -26.21
CA GLY A 10 -7.87 0.98 -24.97
C GLY A 10 -7.45 2.34 -24.42
N ASN A 11 -8.16 2.78 -23.38
CA ASN A 11 -7.79 3.95 -22.61
C ASN A 11 -6.73 3.58 -21.56
N LYS A 12 -5.80 4.48 -21.29
CA LYS A 12 -4.73 4.31 -20.29
C LYS A 12 -5.25 3.86 -18.91
N TYR A 13 -6.41 4.36 -18.49
CA TYR A 13 -7.00 4.11 -17.17
C TYR A 13 -8.07 3.01 -17.18
N GLY A 14 -8.21 2.28 -18.28
CA GLY A 14 -9.12 1.13 -18.36
C GLY A 14 -10.59 1.48 -18.57
N THR A 15 -10.94 2.74 -18.89
CA THR A 15 -12.35 3.16 -19.07
C THR A 15 -13.07 2.44 -20.19
N HIS A 16 -12.36 1.90 -21.17
CA HIS A 16 -12.92 1.08 -22.25
C HIS A 16 -13.51 -0.24 -21.76
N ARG A 17 -13.10 -0.71 -20.59
CA ARG A 17 -13.64 -1.91 -19.90
C ARG A 17 -14.85 -1.60 -19.01
N VAL A 18 -15.20 -0.34 -18.77
CA VAL A 18 -16.36 0.03 -17.96
C VAL A 18 -17.64 -0.29 -18.72
N ILE A 19 -18.51 -1.12 -18.10
CA ILE A 19 -19.84 -1.43 -18.64
C ILE A 19 -20.85 -0.44 -18.08
N GLU A 20 -20.93 -0.31 -16.75
CA GLU A 20 -21.90 0.55 -16.07
C GLU A 20 -21.43 1.02 -14.69
N PRO A 21 -21.76 2.27 -14.31
CA PRO A 21 -22.24 3.32 -15.20
C PRO A 21 -21.09 3.80 -16.12
N LYS A 22 -21.43 4.27 -17.33
CA LYS A 22 -20.44 4.91 -18.22
C LYS A 22 -19.96 6.24 -17.64
N GLY A 23 -18.73 6.64 -17.98
CA GLY A 23 -18.16 7.93 -17.58
C GLY A 23 -17.45 7.94 -16.22
N VAL A 24 -17.29 6.78 -15.60
CA VAL A 24 -16.51 6.62 -14.37
C VAL A 24 -15.26 5.77 -14.61
N LEU A 25 -14.32 5.80 -13.67
CA LEU A 25 -13.17 4.89 -13.65
C LEU A 25 -13.61 3.48 -13.21
N THR A 26 -12.79 2.48 -13.53
CA THR A 26 -13.10 1.07 -13.26
C THR A 26 -13.38 0.77 -11.78
N GLN A 27 -12.74 1.51 -10.85
CA GLN A 27 -12.99 1.34 -9.41
C GLN A 27 -14.41 1.76 -9.02
N ALA A 28 -14.90 2.87 -9.55
CA ALA A 28 -16.25 3.39 -9.28
C ALA A 28 -17.35 2.68 -10.10
N ALA A 29 -16.98 1.95 -11.15
CA ALA A 29 -17.92 1.20 -11.95
C ALA A 29 -18.54 0.05 -11.13
N TRP A 30 -19.85 -0.16 -11.31
CA TRP A 30 -20.51 -1.34 -10.78
C TRP A 30 -20.02 -2.60 -11.50
N LYS A 31 -19.90 -2.53 -12.83
CA LYS A 31 -19.52 -3.66 -13.67
C LYS A 31 -18.46 -3.27 -14.69
N VAL A 32 -17.45 -4.15 -14.84
CA VAL A 32 -16.41 -4.05 -15.86
C VAL A 32 -16.43 -5.27 -16.79
N ASP A 33 -15.96 -5.08 -18.02
CA ASP A 33 -15.80 -6.15 -19.00
C ASP A 33 -14.54 -6.98 -18.66
N ASN A 34 -14.77 -8.21 -18.25
CA ASN A 34 -13.73 -9.20 -17.96
C ASN A 34 -13.61 -10.27 -19.05
N ASP A 35 -14.06 -9.98 -20.27
CA ASP A 35 -13.88 -10.86 -21.42
C ASP A 35 -12.40 -10.90 -21.84
N MET A 36 -11.73 -12.01 -21.50
CA MET A 36 -10.31 -12.22 -21.75
C MET A 36 -10.00 -12.55 -23.23
N SER A 37 -11.00 -12.75 -24.07
CA SER A 37 -10.83 -12.95 -25.51
C SER A 37 -10.56 -11.64 -26.26
N LYS A 38 -10.93 -10.50 -25.69
CA LYS A 38 -10.65 -9.16 -26.21
C LYS A 38 -9.23 -8.76 -25.85
N VAL A 39 -8.38 -8.56 -26.83
CA VAL A 39 -6.98 -8.19 -26.66
C VAL A 39 -6.80 -6.71 -26.98
N TYR A 40 -6.23 -5.97 -26.04
CA TYR A 40 -5.94 -4.54 -26.21
C TYR A 40 -4.44 -4.28 -26.16
N SER A 41 -3.96 -3.39 -27.04
CA SER A 41 -2.54 -3.07 -27.20
C SER A 41 -1.87 -2.46 -25.96
N ASN A 42 -2.64 -1.95 -25.02
CA ASN A 42 -2.19 -1.30 -23.80
C ASN A 42 -2.66 -2.00 -22.50
N GLU A 43 -2.89 -3.30 -22.58
CA GLU A 43 -3.23 -4.14 -21.44
C GLU A 43 -2.18 -5.22 -21.19
N ILE A 44 -2.09 -5.65 -19.94
CA ILE A 44 -1.32 -6.82 -19.53
C ILE A 44 -2.31 -7.86 -19.03
N VAL A 45 -2.29 -9.04 -19.63
CA VAL A 45 -3.08 -10.19 -19.18
C VAL A 45 -2.20 -11.08 -18.30
N CYS A 46 -2.69 -11.40 -17.11
CA CYS A 46 -2.00 -12.24 -16.15
C CYS A 46 -2.80 -13.52 -15.88
N ASP A 47 -2.09 -14.64 -15.81
CA ASP A 47 -2.61 -15.87 -15.21
C ASP A 47 -2.53 -15.72 -13.69
N VAL A 48 -3.67 -15.73 -13.02
CA VAL A 48 -3.77 -15.49 -11.58
C VAL A 48 -3.68 -16.80 -10.82
N THR A 49 -2.80 -16.82 -9.83
CA THR A 49 -2.59 -17.99 -8.95
C THR A 49 -3.26 -17.82 -7.58
N SER A 50 -3.34 -16.61 -7.08
CA SER A 50 -4.05 -16.32 -5.82
C SER A 50 -4.55 -14.89 -5.74
N LEU A 51 -5.60 -14.71 -4.96
CA LEU A 51 -6.14 -13.43 -4.53
C LEU A 51 -5.85 -13.26 -3.04
N ASN A 52 -5.33 -12.12 -2.64
CA ASN A 52 -5.33 -11.66 -1.26
C ASN A 52 -6.44 -10.63 -1.14
N ILE A 53 -7.55 -11.00 -0.52
CA ILE A 53 -8.72 -10.13 -0.35
C ILE A 53 -8.47 -9.25 0.87
N ASP A 54 -8.85 -7.98 0.79
CA ASP A 54 -8.71 -7.07 1.93
C ASP A 54 -9.44 -7.63 3.15
N SER A 55 -8.80 -7.60 4.32
CA SER A 55 -9.29 -8.26 5.54
C SER A 55 -10.73 -7.86 5.91
N ALA A 56 -11.08 -6.57 5.76
CA ALA A 56 -12.45 -6.11 6.01
C ALA A 56 -13.47 -6.79 5.07
N SER A 57 -13.12 -6.96 3.79
CA SER A 57 -13.95 -7.65 2.81
C SER A 57 -14.01 -9.15 3.07
N PHE A 58 -12.87 -9.77 3.37
CA PHE A 58 -12.83 -11.21 3.64
C PHE A 58 -13.62 -11.57 4.90
N THR A 59 -13.45 -10.80 5.98
CA THR A 59 -14.22 -10.97 7.22
C THR A 59 -15.73 -10.84 6.96
N GLN A 60 -16.15 -9.80 6.22
CA GLN A 60 -17.56 -9.59 5.90
C GLN A 60 -18.15 -10.77 5.10
N ILE A 61 -17.42 -11.29 4.09
CA ILE A 61 -17.83 -12.46 3.30
C ILE A 61 -17.90 -13.70 4.19
N SER A 62 -16.87 -13.93 5.02
CA SER A 62 -16.80 -15.09 5.91
C SER A 62 -17.94 -15.10 6.92
N ASP A 63 -18.24 -13.95 7.53
CA ASP A 63 -19.35 -13.79 8.49
C ASP A 63 -20.70 -14.04 7.82
N ALA A 64 -20.92 -13.46 6.63
CA ALA A 64 -22.14 -13.69 5.85
C ALA A 64 -22.35 -15.16 5.46
N CYS A 65 -21.26 -15.93 5.34
CA CYS A 65 -21.26 -17.35 5.01
C CYS A 65 -21.20 -18.27 6.23
N GLY A 66 -21.16 -17.73 7.45
CA GLY A 66 -21.00 -18.50 8.69
C GLY A 66 -19.68 -19.26 8.76
N GLY A 67 -18.63 -18.76 8.11
CA GLY A 67 -17.29 -19.36 8.04
C GLY A 67 -17.17 -20.59 7.15
N ASP A 68 -18.21 -20.93 6.40
CA ASP A 68 -18.25 -22.09 5.48
C ASP A 68 -17.45 -21.77 4.20
N GLU A 69 -16.34 -22.48 3.97
CA GLU A 69 -15.43 -22.22 2.85
C GLU A 69 -16.10 -22.37 1.48
N LYS A 70 -17.01 -23.34 1.33
CA LYS A 70 -17.73 -23.55 0.08
C LYS A 70 -18.61 -22.35 -0.24
N LYS A 71 -19.36 -21.85 0.75
CA LYS A 71 -20.22 -20.66 0.60
C LYS A 71 -19.39 -19.40 0.37
N ILE A 72 -18.24 -19.25 1.03
CA ILE A 72 -17.29 -18.15 0.78
C ILE A 72 -16.87 -18.17 -0.69
N GLY A 73 -16.46 -19.34 -1.21
CA GLY A 73 -16.08 -19.51 -2.60
C GLY A 73 -17.21 -19.18 -3.58
N GLU A 74 -18.42 -19.66 -3.31
CA GLU A 74 -19.62 -19.37 -4.12
C GLU A 74 -19.94 -17.87 -4.13
N MET A 75 -19.81 -17.19 -2.98
CA MET A 75 -20.03 -15.74 -2.89
C MET A 75 -18.98 -14.94 -3.70
N ILE A 76 -17.69 -15.31 -3.61
CA ILE A 76 -16.63 -14.68 -4.38
C ILE A 76 -16.87 -14.87 -5.89
N LEU A 77 -17.19 -16.09 -6.32
CA LEU A 77 -17.52 -16.38 -7.72
C LEU A 77 -18.72 -15.57 -8.20
N GLY A 78 -19.76 -15.43 -7.35
CA GLY A 78 -20.94 -14.62 -7.63
C GLY A 78 -20.61 -13.14 -7.82
N ILE A 79 -19.80 -12.56 -6.94
CA ILE A 79 -19.34 -11.15 -7.06
C ILE A 79 -18.61 -10.94 -8.39
N VAL A 80 -17.67 -11.82 -8.72
CA VAL A 80 -16.87 -11.69 -9.94
C VAL A 80 -17.73 -11.92 -11.20
N ALA A 81 -18.65 -12.88 -11.19
CA ALA A 81 -19.57 -13.12 -12.30
C ALA A 81 -20.50 -11.93 -12.56
N GLU A 82 -21.00 -11.29 -11.52
CA GLU A 82 -21.89 -10.14 -11.64
C GLU A 82 -21.15 -8.87 -12.05
N ARG A 83 -20.00 -8.61 -11.43
CA ARG A 83 -19.29 -7.33 -11.52
C ARG A 83 -18.11 -7.33 -12.49
N GLY A 84 -17.63 -8.49 -12.91
CA GLY A 84 -16.41 -8.64 -13.72
C GLY A 84 -15.11 -8.34 -12.96
N LYS A 85 -15.19 -8.17 -11.64
CA LYS A 85 -14.09 -7.81 -10.74
C LYS A 85 -14.39 -8.25 -9.30
N GLN A 86 -13.36 -8.44 -8.48
CA GLN A 86 -13.52 -8.68 -7.04
C GLN A 86 -13.60 -7.33 -6.31
N GLN A 87 -14.80 -6.84 -6.14
CA GLN A 87 -15.09 -5.70 -5.27
C GLN A 87 -16.30 -6.03 -4.42
N ASN A 88 -16.09 -6.15 -3.11
CA ASN A 88 -17.16 -6.46 -2.18
C ASN A 88 -18.23 -5.34 -2.21
N PRO A 89 -19.50 -5.66 -2.51
CA PRO A 89 -20.55 -4.64 -2.59
C PRO A 89 -20.86 -3.96 -1.24
N VAL A 90 -20.48 -4.56 -0.11
CA VAL A 90 -20.71 -4.00 1.23
C VAL A 90 -19.57 -3.07 1.65
N THR A 91 -18.30 -3.51 1.51
CA THR A 91 -17.14 -2.74 1.96
C THR A 91 -16.55 -1.84 0.88
N GLY A 92 -16.82 -2.12 -0.39
CA GLY A 92 -16.25 -1.41 -1.54
C GLY A 92 -14.79 -1.73 -1.81
N SER A 93 -14.15 -2.56 -0.99
CA SER A 93 -12.74 -2.93 -1.14
C SER A 93 -12.56 -4.22 -1.96
N GLY A 94 -11.33 -4.51 -2.36
CA GLY A 94 -11.00 -5.65 -3.21
C GLY A 94 -9.84 -6.48 -2.70
N GLY A 95 -8.67 -5.94 -2.70
CA GLY A 95 -7.42 -6.64 -2.40
C GLY A 95 -6.43 -6.62 -3.57
N MET A 96 -5.55 -7.60 -3.63
CA MET A 96 -4.54 -7.74 -4.68
C MET A 96 -4.52 -9.16 -5.24
N PHE A 97 -3.87 -9.35 -6.39
CA PHE A 97 -3.62 -10.69 -6.91
C PHE A 97 -2.12 -10.94 -7.10
N LYS A 98 -1.77 -12.20 -7.08
CA LYS A 98 -0.48 -12.74 -7.50
C LYS A 98 -0.68 -13.60 -8.74
N GLY A 99 0.23 -13.48 -9.70
CA GLY A 99 0.12 -14.21 -10.95
C GLY A 99 1.37 -14.16 -11.81
N VAL A 100 1.22 -14.65 -13.02
CA VAL A 100 2.27 -14.69 -14.03
C VAL A 100 1.79 -13.92 -15.25
N VAL A 101 2.65 -13.09 -15.83
CA VAL A 101 2.35 -12.33 -17.04
C VAL A 101 2.17 -13.31 -18.22
N ALA A 102 0.96 -13.35 -18.79
CA ALA A 102 0.62 -14.24 -19.88
C ALA A 102 0.70 -13.53 -21.25
N HIS A 103 0.33 -12.25 -21.31
CA HIS A 103 0.40 -11.46 -22.54
C HIS A 103 0.59 -9.98 -22.22
N ILE A 104 1.36 -9.31 -23.06
CA ILE A 104 1.60 -7.86 -22.99
C ILE A 104 1.24 -7.25 -24.32
N GLY A 105 0.35 -6.24 -24.32
CA GLY A 105 -0.05 -5.51 -25.50
C GLY A 105 1.12 -4.77 -26.17
N GLU A 106 1.07 -4.67 -27.50
CA GLU A 106 2.18 -4.17 -28.30
C GLU A 106 2.59 -2.72 -27.97
N ASP A 107 1.62 -1.87 -27.64
CA ASP A 107 1.92 -0.48 -27.25
C ASP A 107 2.75 -0.41 -25.94
N LEU A 108 2.55 -1.37 -25.02
CA LEU A 108 3.33 -1.46 -23.79
C LEU A 108 4.72 -2.05 -24.03
N LYS A 109 4.84 -3.09 -24.86
CA LYS A 109 6.14 -3.69 -25.20
C LYS A 109 7.11 -2.65 -25.77
N ASN A 110 6.59 -1.71 -26.54
CA ASN A 110 7.38 -0.67 -27.20
C ASN A 110 7.55 0.61 -26.37
N LYS A 111 6.96 0.66 -25.15
CA LYS A 111 7.03 1.84 -24.29
C LYS A 111 8.40 1.96 -23.63
N PRO A 112 9.10 3.12 -23.72
CA PRO A 112 10.38 3.32 -23.07
C PRO A 112 10.29 3.09 -21.56
N GLY A 113 11.18 2.26 -21.01
CA GLY A 113 11.24 1.95 -19.58
C GLY A 113 10.24 0.90 -19.11
N PHE A 114 9.49 0.29 -20.01
CA PHE A 114 8.65 -0.87 -19.69
C PHE A 114 9.54 -2.10 -19.49
N ASP A 115 9.36 -2.78 -18.35
CA ASP A 115 10.32 -3.78 -17.86
C ASP A 115 9.76 -5.20 -17.71
N LEU A 116 8.43 -5.39 -17.94
CA LEU A 116 7.82 -6.72 -17.86
C LEU A 116 8.05 -7.56 -19.11
N LYS A 117 8.11 -8.87 -18.87
CA LYS A 117 8.14 -9.92 -19.90
C LYS A 117 7.07 -10.96 -19.62
N GLU A 118 6.59 -11.60 -20.65
CA GLU A 118 5.74 -12.79 -20.52
C GLU A 118 6.51 -13.86 -19.72
N GLY A 119 5.86 -14.47 -18.74
CA GLY A 119 6.47 -15.39 -17.78
C GLY A 119 6.95 -14.74 -16.47
N ASP A 120 7.03 -13.43 -16.37
CA ASP A 120 7.39 -12.76 -15.12
C ASP A 120 6.32 -13.00 -14.04
N LYS A 121 6.79 -13.34 -12.82
CA LYS A 121 5.93 -13.44 -11.65
C LYS A 121 5.74 -12.05 -11.05
N ILE A 122 4.49 -11.68 -10.85
CA ILE A 122 4.14 -10.37 -10.32
C ILE A 122 3.10 -10.44 -9.21
N VAL A 123 3.04 -9.37 -8.43
CA VAL A 123 1.93 -9.03 -7.57
C VAL A 123 1.34 -7.69 -8.02
N SER A 124 0.01 -7.59 -8.09
CA SER A 124 -0.65 -6.32 -8.36
C SER A 124 -0.54 -5.42 -7.13
N LEU A 125 -0.24 -4.14 -7.36
CA LEU A 125 -0.25 -3.09 -6.34
C LEU A 125 -1.45 -2.14 -6.53
N VAL A 126 -2.37 -2.52 -7.41
CA VAL A 126 -3.69 -1.89 -7.60
C VAL A 126 -4.77 -2.81 -7.04
N SER A 127 -5.84 -2.19 -6.54
CA SER A 127 -6.94 -2.94 -5.95
C SER A 127 -7.67 -3.82 -6.98
N LEU A 128 -8.05 -5.02 -6.57
CA LEU A 128 -8.97 -5.88 -7.32
C LEU A 128 -10.31 -5.20 -7.60
N SER A 129 -10.67 -4.16 -6.84
CA SER A 129 -11.88 -3.37 -7.07
C SER A 129 -11.90 -2.61 -8.41
N MET A 130 -10.76 -2.48 -9.06
CA MET A 130 -10.61 -1.84 -10.37
C MET A 130 -10.09 -2.76 -11.47
N THR A 131 -9.83 -4.04 -11.16
CA THR A 131 -9.13 -4.99 -12.00
C THR A 131 -10.11 -5.96 -12.64
N PRO A 132 -10.27 -5.99 -13.97
CA PRO A 132 -11.06 -7.04 -14.62
C PRO A 132 -10.50 -8.42 -14.27
N LEU A 133 -11.36 -9.28 -13.74
CA LEU A 133 -10.99 -10.59 -13.20
C LEU A 133 -11.97 -11.66 -13.68
N ARG A 134 -11.42 -12.79 -14.11
CA ARG A 134 -12.17 -14.02 -14.38
C ARG A 134 -11.60 -15.13 -13.50
N ILE A 135 -12.48 -15.79 -12.78
CA ILE A 135 -12.14 -16.96 -11.97
C ILE A 135 -12.71 -18.19 -12.68
N ASP A 136 -11.85 -19.08 -13.13
CA ASP A 136 -12.24 -20.34 -13.77
C ASP A 136 -12.49 -21.42 -12.70
N LYS A 137 -11.70 -21.40 -11.60
CA LYS A 137 -11.81 -22.34 -10.49
C LYS A 137 -11.19 -21.79 -9.22
N ILE A 138 -11.84 -22.02 -8.09
CA ILE A 138 -11.24 -21.87 -6.75
C ILE A 138 -10.60 -23.21 -6.36
N LEU A 139 -9.34 -23.16 -5.93
CA LEU A 139 -8.55 -24.31 -5.54
C LEU A 139 -8.56 -24.50 -4.03
N ALA A 140 -8.37 -23.43 -3.26
CA ALA A 140 -8.35 -23.43 -1.80
C ALA A 140 -8.71 -22.05 -1.24
N ILE A 141 -9.22 -22.05 -0.01
CA ILE A 141 -9.50 -20.83 0.77
C ILE A 141 -8.70 -20.92 2.07
N HIS A 142 -7.87 -19.92 2.34
CA HIS A 142 -7.02 -19.80 3.52
C HIS A 142 -7.54 -18.65 4.38
N LYS A 143 -8.41 -18.97 5.33
CA LYS A 143 -9.10 -17.99 6.18
C LYS A 143 -8.20 -17.25 7.14
N ASP A 144 -7.09 -17.86 7.52
CA ASP A 144 -6.09 -17.30 8.43
C ASP A 144 -5.25 -16.18 7.83
N ILE A 145 -5.20 -16.09 6.50
CA ILE A 145 -4.42 -15.11 5.76
C ILE A 145 -5.21 -14.40 4.64
N ASP A 146 -6.54 -14.49 4.66
CA ASP A 146 -7.45 -13.84 3.70
C ASP A 146 -7.11 -14.14 2.22
N ARG A 147 -6.59 -15.35 1.94
CA ARG A 147 -6.11 -15.75 0.62
C ARG A 147 -7.03 -16.79 -0.01
N VAL A 148 -7.22 -16.64 -1.33
CA VAL A 148 -7.95 -17.59 -2.17
C VAL A 148 -7.06 -18.03 -3.33
N ASP A 149 -6.69 -19.31 -3.38
CA ASP A 149 -5.94 -19.87 -4.49
C ASP A 149 -6.91 -20.20 -5.62
N ILE A 150 -6.59 -19.75 -6.84
CA ILE A 150 -7.48 -19.84 -8.00
C ILE A 150 -6.74 -20.27 -9.26
N VAL A 151 -7.53 -20.70 -10.24
CA VAL A 151 -7.18 -20.64 -11.66
C VAL A 151 -8.04 -19.56 -12.29
N GLY A 152 -7.42 -18.57 -12.91
CA GLY A 152 -8.13 -17.46 -13.50
C GLY A 152 -7.21 -16.50 -14.24
N LYS A 153 -7.77 -15.40 -14.72
CA LYS A 153 -7.04 -14.34 -15.41
C LYS A 153 -7.46 -12.97 -14.91
N ALA A 154 -6.51 -12.05 -14.93
CA ALA A 154 -6.75 -10.64 -14.62
C ALA A 154 -6.11 -9.74 -15.68
N ILE A 155 -6.64 -8.53 -15.80
CA ILE A 155 -6.14 -7.51 -16.71
C ILE A 155 -5.59 -6.34 -15.90
N LEU A 156 -4.33 -5.98 -16.13
CA LEU A 156 -3.74 -4.74 -15.68
C LEU A 156 -3.72 -3.73 -16.82
N PHE A 157 -4.16 -2.51 -16.53
CA PHE A 157 -4.14 -1.41 -17.50
C PHE A 157 -2.76 -0.75 -17.57
N GLU A 158 -2.55 0.08 -18.57
CA GLU A 158 -1.30 0.85 -18.73
C GLU A 158 -0.94 1.70 -17.48
N SER A 159 -1.94 2.19 -16.74
CA SER A 159 -1.76 2.94 -15.50
C SER A 159 -1.55 2.06 -14.27
N ALA A 160 -1.66 0.74 -14.39
CA ALA A 160 -1.63 -0.16 -13.25
C ALA A 160 -0.25 -0.22 -12.59
N LEU A 161 -0.28 -0.45 -11.29
CA LEU A 161 0.91 -0.65 -10.47
C LEU A 161 1.07 -2.13 -10.18
N TYR A 162 2.30 -2.59 -10.30
CA TYR A 162 2.70 -3.97 -10.00
C TYR A 162 4.12 -4.00 -9.44
N ALA A 163 4.49 -5.10 -8.83
CA ALA A 163 5.87 -5.41 -8.50
C ALA A 163 6.24 -6.78 -9.07
N LYS A 164 7.44 -6.89 -9.65
CA LYS A 164 8.03 -8.19 -9.92
C LYS A 164 8.38 -8.86 -8.61
N MET A 165 8.12 -10.14 -8.50
CA MET A 165 8.56 -10.91 -7.34
C MET A 165 10.09 -11.05 -7.37
N PRO A 166 10.78 -10.59 -6.31
CA PRO A 166 12.24 -10.66 -6.27
C PRO A 166 12.70 -12.11 -6.11
N GLU A 167 13.84 -12.44 -6.73
CA GLU A 167 14.44 -13.77 -6.63
C GLU A 167 15.30 -13.94 -5.35
N ASP A 168 15.73 -12.84 -4.76
CA ASP A 168 16.63 -12.78 -3.59
C ASP A 168 15.90 -12.73 -2.24
N MET A 169 14.58 -12.81 -2.25
CA MET A 169 13.73 -12.79 -1.06
C MET A 169 12.66 -13.87 -1.14
N SER A 170 12.24 -14.37 0.01
CA SER A 170 11.04 -15.20 0.08
C SER A 170 9.80 -14.38 -0.29
N GLU A 171 8.78 -15.03 -0.83
CA GLU A 171 7.54 -14.38 -1.20
C GLU A 171 6.85 -13.70 0.01
N PRO A 172 6.69 -14.34 1.20
CA PRO A 172 6.10 -13.69 2.35
C PRO A 172 6.86 -12.41 2.76
N LEU A 173 8.20 -12.44 2.72
CA LEU A 173 9.03 -11.28 3.06
C LEU A 173 8.79 -10.11 2.10
N ALA A 174 8.81 -10.38 0.79
CA ALA A 174 8.56 -9.35 -0.21
C ALA A 174 7.14 -8.75 -0.07
N LEU A 175 6.13 -9.60 0.10
CA LEU A 175 4.74 -9.14 0.26
C LEU A 175 4.54 -8.31 1.53
N ALA A 176 5.17 -8.69 2.65
CA ALA A 176 5.09 -7.93 3.90
C ALA A 176 5.62 -6.50 3.75
N ALA A 177 6.69 -6.32 2.98
CA ALA A 177 7.25 -4.99 2.69
C ALA A 177 6.41 -4.22 1.66
N LEU A 178 5.99 -4.87 0.58
CA LEU A 178 5.21 -4.25 -0.49
C LEU A 178 3.82 -3.77 -0.03
N ASP A 179 3.25 -4.40 1.00
CA ASP A 179 1.99 -4.00 1.63
C ASP A 179 1.98 -2.53 2.09
N VAL A 180 3.14 -2.01 2.47
CA VAL A 180 3.30 -0.64 2.99
C VAL A 180 4.26 0.23 2.16
N ALA A 181 4.52 -0.13 0.92
CA ALA A 181 5.58 0.45 0.09
C ALA A 181 5.50 1.97 -0.10
N GLY A 182 4.30 2.54 -0.09
CA GLY A 182 4.12 3.99 -0.23
C GLY A 182 4.74 4.80 0.89
N ALA A 183 4.74 4.29 2.13
CA ALA A 183 5.23 5.00 3.29
C ALA A 183 6.75 5.27 3.25
N PRO A 184 7.64 4.26 3.12
CA PRO A 184 9.08 4.50 3.02
C PRO A 184 9.47 5.31 1.77
N ALA A 185 8.76 5.17 0.66
CA ALA A 185 9.01 5.97 -0.53
C ALA A 185 8.75 7.47 -0.30
N GLN A 186 7.72 7.84 0.47
CA GLN A 186 7.49 9.22 0.89
C GLN A 186 8.53 9.68 1.92
N ALA A 187 8.92 8.81 2.87
CA ALA A 187 9.97 9.11 3.83
C ALA A 187 11.33 9.36 3.17
N ARG A 188 11.59 8.77 2.00
CA ARG A 188 12.75 9.07 1.14
C ARG A 188 12.63 10.40 0.41
N LYS A 189 11.39 10.76 -0.01
CA LYS A 189 11.13 11.91 -0.88
C LYS A 189 11.01 13.23 -0.12
N LEU A 190 10.30 13.23 1.01
CA LEU A 190 9.86 14.46 1.68
C LEU A 190 10.94 15.17 2.50
N PRO A 191 11.76 14.49 3.33
CA PRO A 191 12.75 15.17 4.14
C PRO A 191 13.88 15.76 3.30
N LYS A 192 14.55 16.75 3.86
CA LYS A 192 15.80 17.34 3.36
C LYS A 192 16.96 16.97 4.28
N GLU A 193 18.18 17.15 3.81
CA GLU A 193 19.37 17.01 4.64
C GLU A 193 19.32 17.98 5.81
N GLY A 194 19.58 17.48 7.01
CA GLY A 194 19.53 18.26 8.25
C GLY A 194 18.17 18.39 8.92
N ASP A 195 17.08 17.97 8.27
CA ASP A 195 15.73 18.05 8.84
C ASP A 195 15.58 17.21 10.12
N SER A 196 14.64 17.63 10.93
CA SER A 196 14.09 16.87 12.05
C SER A 196 12.76 16.22 11.64
N VAL A 197 12.66 14.91 11.81
CA VAL A 197 11.51 14.09 11.41
C VAL A 197 10.93 13.36 12.62
N LEU A 198 9.62 13.47 12.81
CA LEU A 198 8.88 12.72 13.82
C LEU A 198 8.06 11.62 13.15
N ILE A 199 8.18 10.37 13.59
CA ILE A 199 7.43 9.25 13.05
C ILE A 199 6.54 8.63 14.13
N LEU A 200 5.22 8.79 13.98
CA LEU A 200 4.22 8.21 14.85
C LEU A 200 3.93 6.77 14.40
N GLY A 201 3.86 5.84 15.36
CA GLY A 201 3.72 4.41 15.03
C GLY A 201 5.04 3.75 14.63
N ALA A 202 6.12 4.16 15.29
CA ALA A 202 7.51 3.83 14.98
C ALA A 202 7.82 2.32 14.93
N ASN A 203 7.07 1.48 15.64
CA ASN A 203 7.32 0.03 15.73
C ASN A 203 6.54 -0.81 14.70
N GLY A 204 5.67 -0.20 13.91
CA GLY A 204 4.93 -0.88 12.85
C GLY A 204 5.79 -1.12 11.60
N LYS A 205 5.30 -1.95 10.66
CA LYS A 205 5.96 -2.17 9.35
C LYS A 205 6.34 -0.86 8.67
N SER A 206 5.37 0.04 8.54
CA SER A 206 5.57 1.35 7.92
C SER A 206 6.57 2.20 8.69
N GLY A 207 6.46 2.23 10.02
CA GLY A 207 7.30 3.05 10.88
C GLY A 207 8.79 2.72 10.76
N VAL A 208 9.16 1.45 10.87
CA VAL A 208 10.58 1.05 10.78
C VAL A 208 11.19 1.27 9.41
N LEU A 209 10.42 1.06 8.33
CA LEU A 209 10.86 1.32 6.97
C LEU A 209 11.00 2.83 6.70
N CYS A 210 10.05 3.63 7.18
CA CYS A 210 10.13 5.10 7.13
C CYS A 210 11.33 5.63 7.91
N GLY A 211 11.57 5.08 9.11
CA GLY A 211 12.72 5.45 9.94
C GLY A 211 14.04 5.29 9.19
N TRP A 212 14.26 4.14 8.55
CA TRP A 212 15.46 3.90 7.76
C TRP A 212 15.63 4.89 6.60
N GLU A 213 14.59 5.10 5.80
CA GLU A 213 14.64 6.03 4.67
C GLU A 213 14.84 7.48 5.13
N ALA A 214 14.14 7.89 6.20
CA ALA A 214 14.32 9.21 6.77
C ALA A 214 15.74 9.43 7.32
N MET A 215 16.29 8.47 8.08
CA MET A 215 17.66 8.53 8.61
C MET A 215 18.69 8.73 7.51
N LYS A 216 18.59 7.98 6.40
CA LYS A 216 19.47 8.15 5.25
C LYS A 216 19.34 9.54 4.63
N LYS A 217 18.10 10.04 4.53
CA LYS A 217 17.80 11.30 3.84
C LYS A 217 18.26 12.52 4.64
N VAL A 218 18.00 12.54 5.95
CA VAL A 218 18.38 13.70 6.79
C VAL A 218 19.88 13.74 7.09
N GLY A 219 20.55 12.61 6.99
CA GLY A 219 22.00 12.52 7.20
C GLY A 219 22.42 12.76 8.66
N PRO A 220 23.75 12.92 8.91
CA PRO A 220 24.32 12.97 10.26
C PRO A 220 23.92 14.22 11.07
N ASN A 221 23.50 15.29 10.40
CA ASN A 221 23.08 16.54 11.04
C ASN A 221 21.57 16.62 11.29
N GLY A 222 20.80 15.67 10.77
CA GLY A 222 19.37 15.58 10.97
C GLY A 222 18.99 14.70 12.15
N LYS A 223 17.71 14.67 12.46
CA LYS A 223 17.14 13.81 13.52
C LYS A 223 15.93 13.06 13.01
N VAL A 224 15.77 11.81 13.44
CA VAL A 224 14.56 11.03 13.22
C VAL A 224 14.13 10.46 14.57
N VAL A 225 12.99 10.93 15.07
CA VAL A 225 12.44 10.53 16.37
C VAL A 225 11.22 9.66 16.16
N GLY A 226 11.24 8.45 16.73
CA GLY A 226 10.11 7.54 16.68
C GLY A 226 9.21 7.67 17.91
N VAL A 227 7.89 7.56 17.73
CA VAL A 227 6.90 7.55 18.82
C VAL A 227 6.30 6.16 18.95
N VAL A 228 6.40 5.58 20.15
CA VAL A 228 5.80 4.30 20.50
C VAL A 228 4.92 4.45 21.75
N ARG A 229 3.93 3.59 21.88
CA ARG A 229 3.08 3.54 23.10
C ARG A 229 3.68 2.65 24.20
N ASN A 230 4.38 1.59 23.81
CA ASN A 230 4.92 0.60 24.74
C ASN A 230 6.42 0.82 24.96
N PRO A 231 6.86 1.18 26.20
CA PRO A 231 8.28 1.44 26.49
C PRO A 231 9.18 0.22 26.25
N LYS A 232 8.63 -1.00 26.27
CA LYS A 232 9.40 -2.24 25.99
C LYS A 232 9.91 -2.31 24.56
N GLN A 233 9.35 -1.51 23.64
CA GLN A 233 9.75 -1.48 22.23
C GLN A 233 10.99 -0.61 21.98
N VAL A 234 11.31 0.31 22.90
CA VAL A 234 12.38 1.29 22.73
C VAL A 234 13.76 0.65 22.51
N PRO A 235 14.23 -0.31 23.33
CA PRO A 235 15.57 -0.89 23.14
C PRO A 235 15.74 -1.56 21.77
N GLY A 236 14.75 -2.35 21.34
CA GLY A 236 14.80 -3.04 20.04
C GLY A 236 14.82 -2.08 18.87
N LEU A 237 14.04 -0.99 18.92
CA LEU A 237 14.05 0.03 17.86
C LEU A 237 15.36 0.81 17.81
N MET A 238 15.95 1.13 18.94
CA MET A 238 17.26 1.79 18.97
C MET A 238 18.36 0.87 18.44
N GLU A 239 18.28 -0.43 18.71
CA GLU A 239 19.23 -1.43 18.18
C GLU A 239 19.13 -1.58 16.67
N LEU A 240 17.95 -1.38 16.06
CA LEU A 240 17.76 -1.39 14.61
C LEU A 240 18.53 -0.26 13.89
N GLY A 241 18.81 0.84 14.60
CA GLY A 241 19.51 2.00 14.04
C GLY A 241 18.68 2.79 13.01
N VAL A 242 17.36 2.73 13.13
CA VAL A 242 16.42 3.42 12.21
C VAL A 242 15.86 4.72 12.80
N TYR A 243 16.24 5.05 14.03
CA TYR A 243 15.86 6.28 14.75
C TYR A 243 17.07 6.87 15.47
N THR A 244 17.11 8.19 15.55
CA THR A 244 18.06 8.92 16.40
C THR A 244 17.65 8.80 17.86
N ASP A 245 16.35 8.80 18.12
CA ASP A 245 15.76 8.66 19.45
C ASP A 245 14.35 8.04 19.34
N VAL A 246 13.87 7.43 20.41
CA VAL A 246 12.52 6.86 20.50
C VAL A 246 11.86 7.33 21.79
N ILE A 247 10.73 8.00 21.68
CA ILE A 247 9.93 8.51 22.79
C ILE A 247 8.70 7.63 23.03
N VAL A 248 8.22 7.64 24.26
CA VAL A 248 7.01 6.91 24.67
C VAL A 248 5.88 7.90 24.90
N ALA A 249 4.82 7.80 24.10
CA ALA A 249 3.63 8.63 24.24
C ALA A 249 2.41 7.94 23.61
N ASP A 250 1.22 8.28 24.07
CA ASP A 250 -0.04 7.85 23.48
C ASP A 250 -0.46 8.82 22.37
N CYS A 251 -0.45 8.34 21.13
CA CYS A 251 -0.78 9.17 19.97
C CYS A 251 -2.24 9.68 19.95
N THR A 252 -3.12 9.21 20.81
CA THR A 252 -4.46 9.80 21.02
C THR A 252 -4.44 11.01 21.96
N LYS A 253 -3.27 11.34 22.53
CA LYS A 253 -3.06 12.46 23.45
C LYS A 253 -2.07 13.48 22.86
N PRO A 254 -2.54 14.40 22.03
CA PRO A 254 -1.67 15.26 21.22
C PRO A 254 -0.74 16.16 22.03
N VAL A 255 -1.16 16.64 23.22
CA VAL A 255 -0.31 17.49 24.08
C VAL A 255 0.84 16.69 24.66
N GLU A 256 0.58 15.46 25.13
CA GLU A 256 1.61 14.54 25.65
C GLU A 256 2.65 14.21 24.56
N VAL A 257 2.20 13.92 23.33
CA VAL A 257 3.09 13.68 22.18
C VAL A 257 3.91 14.91 21.87
N MET A 258 3.30 16.09 21.80
CA MET A 258 4.00 17.36 21.52
C MET A 258 5.10 17.63 22.55
N GLU A 259 4.79 17.56 23.84
CA GLU A 259 5.75 17.84 24.92
C GLU A 259 6.95 16.87 24.86
N ALA A 260 6.70 15.57 24.70
CA ALA A 260 7.74 14.56 24.58
C ALA A 260 8.58 14.75 23.29
N ALA A 261 7.93 15.05 22.18
CA ALA A 261 8.59 15.26 20.89
C ALA A 261 9.49 16.50 20.89
N LEU A 262 9.00 17.63 21.43
CA LEU A 262 9.81 18.85 21.56
C LEU A 262 11.01 18.64 22.48
N ALA A 263 10.83 17.95 23.61
CA ALA A 263 11.93 17.63 24.51
C ALA A 263 13.02 16.81 23.80
N ALA A 264 12.66 15.81 23.01
CA ALA A 264 13.60 15.00 22.23
C ALA A 264 14.32 15.78 21.11
N ASN A 265 13.75 16.91 20.67
CA ASN A 265 14.31 17.77 19.62
C ASN A 265 14.96 19.07 20.19
N GLY A 266 15.33 19.06 21.46
CA GLY A 266 15.97 20.22 22.11
C GLY A 266 15.06 21.45 22.21
N GLY A 267 13.76 21.25 22.38
CA GLY A 267 12.74 22.28 22.47
C GLY A 267 12.28 22.88 21.13
N LYS A 268 12.77 22.34 20.01
CA LYS A 268 12.40 22.81 18.67
C LYS A 268 11.30 21.98 18.06
N GLU A 269 10.42 22.64 17.30
CA GLU A 269 9.44 21.98 16.44
C GLU A 269 10.11 21.25 15.29
N TYR A 270 9.39 20.28 14.68
CA TYR A 270 9.87 19.41 13.61
C TYR A 270 9.59 19.98 12.22
N ASP A 271 10.46 19.65 11.27
CA ASP A 271 10.29 20.00 9.84
C ASP A 271 9.25 19.10 9.18
N LEU A 272 9.18 17.84 9.60
CA LEU A 272 8.27 16.84 9.05
C LEU A 272 7.74 15.91 10.14
N SER A 273 6.46 15.59 10.09
CA SER A 273 5.92 14.44 10.82
C SER A 273 5.28 13.43 9.86
N ILE A 274 5.42 12.14 10.16
CA ILE A 274 4.85 11.03 9.40
C ILE A 274 3.97 10.22 10.34
N CYS A 275 2.67 10.14 10.04
CA CYS A 275 1.71 9.37 10.84
C CYS A 275 1.46 7.99 10.22
N CYS A 276 2.01 6.95 10.86
CA CYS A 276 1.83 5.54 10.52
C CYS A 276 0.93 4.80 11.54
N VAL A 277 0.30 5.52 12.46
CA VAL A 277 -0.54 4.92 13.51
C VAL A 277 -1.89 4.54 12.93
N ASN A 278 -2.26 3.27 13.02
CA ASN A 278 -3.55 2.78 12.56
C ASN A 278 -4.63 2.85 13.67
N ILE A 279 -4.75 4.01 14.30
CA ILE A 279 -5.72 4.31 15.35
C ILE A 279 -6.35 5.67 15.01
N GLU A 280 -7.64 5.82 15.24
CA GLU A 280 -8.35 7.09 15.04
C GLU A 280 -7.89 8.17 16.03
N SER A 281 -8.07 9.42 15.64
CA SER A 281 -7.83 10.61 16.47
C SER A 281 -6.36 10.88 16.82
N CYS A 282 -5.45 10.52 15.91
CA CYS A 282 -4.01 10.82 16.01
C CYS A 282 -3.58 12.03 15.17
N GLU A 283 -4.50 12.73 14.49
CA GLU A 283 -4.17 13.81 13.56
C GLU A 283 -3.42 14.94 14.25
N MET A 284 -3.92 15.39 15.41
CA MET A 284 -3.29 16.50 16.13
C MET A 284 -1.95 16.15 16.76
N SER A 285 -1.72 14.88 17.08
CA SER A 285 -0.40 14.40 17.51
C SER A 285 0.66 14.48 16.41
N ALA A 286 0.24 14.41 15.15
CA ALA A 286 1.13 14.62 14.02
C ALA A 286 1.32 16.11 13.67
N ILE A 287 0.31 16.96 13.92
CA ILE A 287 0.31 18.38 13.51
C ILE A 287 1.00 19.26 14.57
N LEU A 288 0.65 19.12 15.86
CA LEU A 288 1.14 20.01 16.92
C LEU A 288 2.68 20.11 17.01
N PRO A 289 3.46 19.03 16.86
CA PRO A 289 4.91 19.12 16.96
C PRO A 289 5.61 19.78 15.75
N VAL A 290 4.91 20.06 14.67
CA VAL A 290 5.48 20.60 13.41
C VAL A 290 5.38 22.12 13.39
N HIS A 291 6.44 22.80 12.97
CA HIS A 291 6.45 24.27 12.82
C HIS A 291 5.59 24.75 11.65
N ASP A 292 5.24 26.04 11.63
CA ASP A 292 4.63 26.68 10.47
C ASP A 292 5.52 26.49 9.24
N ASP A 293 4.92 26.34 8.06
CA ASP A 293 5.57 25.96 6.80
C ASP A 293 6.16 24.51 6.77
N GLY A 294 6.00 23.74 7.84
CA GLY A 294 6.43 22.35 7.90
C GLY A 294 5.46 21.40 7.19
N LEU A 295 5.83 20.12 7.14
CA LEU A 295 5.09 19.06 6.46
C LEU A 295 4.50 18.06 7.44
N VAL A 296 3.27 17.63 7.18
CA VAL A 296 2.63 16.51 7.88
C VAL A 296 2.15 15.50 6.85
N TYR A 297 2.68 14.29 6.90
CA TYR A 297 2.30 13.20 6.02
C TYR A 297 1.47 12.15 6.78
N PHE A 298 0.22 12.00 6.36
CA PHE A 298 -0.69 10.98 6.87
C PHE A 298 -0.69 9.78 5.94
N PHE A 299 -0.03 8.71 6.33
CA PHE A 299 -0.05 7.43 5.62
C PHE A 299 -1.22 6.54 6.06
N SER A 300 -1.55 6.59 7.35
CA SER A 300 -2.61 5.75 7.92
C SER A 300 -3.99 6.08 7.36
N MET A 301 -4.73 5.05 6.96
CA MET A 301 -6.13 5.16 6.52
C MET A 301 -7.11 5.44 7.68
N ALA A 302 -6.66 5.35 8.95
CA ALA A 302 -7.44 5.79 10.11
C ALA A 302 -7.51 7.31 10.25
N THR A 303 -6.78 8.06 9.42
CA THR A 303 -6.76 9.52 9.41
C THR A 303 -8.09 10.09 8.92
N SER A 304 -8.65 11.05 9.66
CA SER A 304 -9.79 11.86 9.25
C SER A 304 -9.32 13.19 8.65
N PHE A 305 -9.60 13.38 7.37
CA PHE A 305 -9.33 14.67 6.70
C PHE A 305 -9.97 15.85 7.45
N THR A 306 -11.21 15.71 7.85
CA THR A 306 -11.95 16.77 8.57
C THR A 306 -11.30 17.11 9.91
N LYS A 307 -10.90 16.09 10.70
CA LYS A 307 -10.23 16.32 11.99
C LYS A 307 -8.86 17.01 11.82
N ALA A 308 -8.10 16.61 10.79
CA ALA A 308 -6.81 17.22 10.50
C ALA A 308 -6.97 18.69 10.07
N ALA A 309 -7.85 18.96 9.12
CA ALA A 309 -8.06 20.31 8.57
C ALA A 309 -8.59 21.28 9.63
N LEU A 310 -9.71 20.93 10.30
CA LEU A 310 -10.31 21.78 11.34
C LEU A 310 -9.41 21.90 12.58
N GLY A 311 -8.64 20.85 12.90
CA GLY A 311 -7.70 20.89 14.00
C GLY A 311 -6.55 21.86 13.78
N ALA A 312 -5.92 21.84 12.61
CA ALA A 312 -4.85 22.77 12.26
C ALA A 312 -5.37 24.22 12.21
N GLU A 313 -6.53 24.46 11.58
CA GLU A 313 -7.19 25.77 11.53
C GLU A 313 -7.50 26.27 12.95
N GLY A 314 -8.05 25.41 13.81
CA GLY A 314 -8.47 25.79 15.17
C GLY A 314 -7.34 26.22 16.10
N ILE A 315 -6.10 25.80 15.83
CA ILE A 315 -4.90 26.19 16.59
C ILE A 315 -3.99 27.18 15.83
N GLY A 316 -4.39 27.58 14.62
CA GLY A 316 -3.62 28.52 13.81
C GLY A 316 -2.27 27.98 13.33
N LYS A 317 -2.16 26.68 13.04
CA LYS A 317 -0.95 26.06 12.46
C LYS A 317 -1.04 26.11 10.93
N ASP A 318 -0.05 26.75 10.32
CA ASP A 318 0.11 26.80 8.85
C ASP A 318 1.06 25.68 8.40
N VAL A 319 0.52 24.49 8.22
CA VAL A 319 1.27 23.31 7.79
C VAL A 319 0.78 22.77 6.45
N THR A 320 1.69 22.26 5.62
CA THR A 320 1.32 21.50 4.43
C THR A 320 0.99 20.06 4.83
N MET A 321 -0.22 19.61 4.58
CA MET A 321 -0.66 18.26 4.86
C MET A 321 -0.72 17.43 3.57
N ILE A 322 -0.13 16.23 3.61
CA ILE A 322 -0.15 15.26 2.51
C ILE A 322 -0.94 14.04 2.99
N ILE A 323 -2.00 13.70 2.27
CA ILE A 323 -2.75 12.46 2.48
C ILE A 323 -2.15 11.39 1.57
N GLY A 324 -1.68 10.31 2.17
CA GLY A 324 -1.07 9.20 1.46
C GLY A 324 -2.10 8.38 0.69
N ASN A 325 -1.82 8.10 -0.59
CA ASN A 325 -2.65 7.25 -1.45
C ASN A 325 -2.05 5.84 -1.64
N GLY A 326 -1.00 5.50 -0.89
CA GLY A 326 -0.30 4.21 -1.01
C GLY A 326 0.61 4.09 -2.24
N TYR A 327 0.72 5.14 -3.06
CA TYR A 327 1.60 5.16 -4.22
C TYR A 327 2.55 6.35 -4.22
N THR A 328 3.81 6.04 -4.48
CA THR A 328 4.86 7.00 -4.85
C THR A 328 5.70 6.37 -5.95
N LYS A 329 6.18 7.15 -6.91
CA LYS A 329 6.97 6.62 -8.04
C LYS A 329 8.13 5.74 -7.53
N ASN A 330 8.26 4.54 -8.08
CA ASN A 330 9.25 3.53 -7.72
C ASN A 330 9.10 2.97 -6.28
N HIS A 331 7.95 3.12 -5.64
CA HIS A 331 7.74 2.73 -4.24
C HIS A 331 8.08 1.25 -3.97
N ALA A 332 7.72 0.34 -4.85
CA ALA A 332 8.00 -1.09 -4.70
C ALA A 332 9.52 -1.37 -4.65
N GLN A 333 10.27 -0.82 -5.61
CA GLN A 333 11.72 -0.99 -5.66
C GLN A 333 12.41 -0.38 -4.46
N ILE A 334 12.03 0.86 -4.08
CA ILE A 334 12.56 1.56 -2.91
C ILE A 334 12.39 0.70 -1.65
N THR A 335 11.21 0.12 -1.47
CA THR A 335 10.89 -0.66 -0.27
C THR A 335 11.61 -1.99 -0.22
N LEU A 336 11.72 -2.70 -1.34
CA LEU A 336 12.52 -3.93 -1.41
C LEU A 336 14.00 -3.65 -1.16
N ASP A 337 14.52 -2.52 -1.64
CA ASP A 337 15.91 -2.12 -1.42
C ASP A 337 16.21 -1.82 0.06
N VAL A 338 15.24 -1.32 0.84
CA VAL A 338 15.40 -1.17 2.30
C VAL A 338 15.77 -2.51 2.96
N LEU A 339 15.10 -3.60 2.58
CA LEU A 339 15.39 -4.93 3.13
C LEU A 339 16.75 -5.48 2.66
N ARG A 340 17.22 -5.07 1.48
CA ARG A 340 18.57 -5.42 0.96
C ARG A 340 19.66 -4.63 1.67
N GLU A 341 19.43 -3.36 1.92
CA GLU A 341 20.39 -2.45 2.55
C GLU A 341 20.56 -2.69 4.05
N ASN A 342 19.48 -3.10 4.74
CA ASN A 342 19.47 -3.25 6.19
C ASN A 342 19.16 -4.70 6.62
N PRO A 343 20.21 -5.51 6.92
CA PRO A 343 20.01 -6.89 7.34
C PRO A 343 19.21 -7.06 8.65
N LYS A 344 19.28 -6.08 9.55
CA LYS A 344 18.50 -6.12 10.81
C LYS A 344 17.01 -5.95 10.55
N LEU A 345 16.64 -5.03 9.64
CA LEU A 345 15.24 -4.87 9.20
C LEU A 345 14.75 -6.11 8.45
N ARG A 346 15.57 -6.67 7.57
CA ARG A 346 15.23 -7.90 6.87
C ARG A 346 14.94 -9.04 7.84
N LYS A 347 15.82 -9.23 8.84
CA LYS A 347 15.63 -10.22 9.90
C LYS A 347 14.36 -9.98 10.70
N LEU A 348 14.10 -8.72 11.10
CA LEU A 348 12.88 -8.35 11.82
C LEU A 348 11.62 -8.72 11.04
N PHE A 349 11.61 -8.45 9.72
CA PHE A 349 10.48 -8.76 8.85
C PHE A 349 10.28 -10.27 8.69
N ASP A 350 11.36 -11.03 8.51
CA ASP A 350 11.32 -12.49 8.43
C ASP A 350 10.74 -13.11 9.72
N GLU A 351 11.20 -12.65 10.90
CA GLU A 351 10.77 -13.20 12.19
C GLU A 351 9.35 -12.81 12.59
N LYS A 352 8.90 -11.63 12.17
CA LYS A 352 7.63 -11.05 12.66
C LYS A 352 6.47 -11.19 11.69
N TYR A 353 6.73 -11.26 10.38
CA TYR A 353 5.70 -11.18 9.34
C TYR A 353 5.76 -12.33 8.33
N CYS A 354 6.70 -13.24 8.43
CA CYS A 354 6.84 -14.45 7.63
C CYS A 354 6.79 -15.68 8.52
#